data_5127f738148b650377289f8175b936b4
#
_entry.id   5127f738148b650377289f8175b936b4
#
_cell.length_a   1.000
_cell.length_b   1.000
_cell.length_c   1.000
_cell.angle_alpha   90.00
_cell.angle_beta   90.00
_cell.angle_gamma   90.00
#
_symmetry.space_group_name_H-M   'P 1'
#
loop_
_entity.id
_entity.type
_entity.pdbx_description
1 polymer ?
#
loop_
_entity_poly.entity_id
_entity_poly.type
_entity_poly.pdbx_seq_one_letter_code
_entity_poly.pdbx_strand_id
1 'polypeptide(L)'
;MIQPVKEKIILGIDPGTNIMGYGVLKVTGTRPQVMTLGVIDLRKCSDPYLKLKHIYERVQGVITSFLPDELAIEAPFFGKNVQSMLK
;
A
#
# COMPACT_ATOMS: atom_id res chain seq x y z
N MET A 1 14.94 -10.86 -32.19
CA MET A 1 15.49 -10.52 -30.87
C MET A 1 14.41 -10.62 -29.82
N ILE A 2 14.67 -11.35 -28.77
CA ILE A 2 13.72 -11.51 -27.69
C ILE A 2 13.90 -10.34 -26.72
N GLN A 3 12.85 -9.58 -26.50
CA GLN A 3 12.90 -8.50 -25.52
C GLN A 3 12.65 -9.08 -24.13
N PRO A 4 13.36 -8.57 -23.10
CA PRO A 4 13.12 -9.04 -21.75
C PRO A 4 11.70 -8.68 -21.30
N VAL A 5 11.11 -9.57 -20.55
CA VAL A 5 9.80 -9.33 -19.98
C VAL A 5 9.95 -8.26 -18.89
N LYS A 6 9.11 -7.24 -18.98
CA LYS A 6 9.13 -6.17 -18.00
C LYS A 6 8.56 -6.63 -16.66
N GLU A 7 9.33 -6.40 -15.63
CA GLU A 7 8.86 -6.65 -14.26
C GLU A 7 8.62 -5.32 -13.56
N LYS A 8 7.57 -5.29 -12.78
CA LYS A 8 7.18 -4.09 -12.01
C LYS A 8 6.75 -4.52 -10.62
N ILE A 9 7.28 -3.84 -9.62
CA ILE A 9 6.88 -4.09 -8.24
C ILE A 9 5.99 -2.96 -7.78
N ILE A 10 4.82 -3.31 -7.28
CA ILE A 10 3.81 -2.34 -6.87
C ILE A 10 3.51 -2.53 -5.39
N LEU A 11 3.63 -1.45 -4.62
CA LEU A 11 3.20 -1.42 -3.23
C LEU A 11 1.80 -0.84 -3.18
N GLY A 12 0.84 -1.63 -2.71
CA GLY A 12 -0.53 -1.19 -2.51
C GLY A 12 -0.80 -0.94 -1.04
N ILE A 13 -1.46 0.16 -0.75
CA ILE A 13 -1.80 0.52 0.63
C ILE A 13 -3.30 0.79 0.71
N ASP A 14 -3.94 0.15 1.68
CA ASP A 14 -5.34 0.36 2.03
C ASP A 14 -5.36 1.08 3.38
N PRO A 15 -5.52 2.42 3.38
CA PRO A 15 -5.42 3.19 4.63
C PRO A 15 -6.59 2.91 5.56
N GLY A 16 -6.30 2.89 6.85
CA GLY A 16 -7.30 2.76 7.89
C GLY A 16 -6.85 3.52 9.13
N THR A 17 -7.80 3.89 9.97
CA THR A 17 -7.48 4.64 11.20
C THR A 17 -6.95 3.75 12.30
N ASN A 18 -7.35 2.48 12.30
CA ASN A 18 -6.93 1.53 13.33
C ASN A 18 -6.06 0.43 12.77
N ILE A 19 -6.35 -0.02 11.56
CA ILE A 19 -5.59 -1.04 10.89
C ILE A 19 -5.39 -0.60 9.44
N MET A 20 -4.15 -0.59 9.00
CA MET A 20 -3.80 -0.25 7.63
C MET A 20 -3.29 -1.52 6.95
N GLY A 21 -3.88 -1.86 5.81
CA GLY A 21 -3.41 -3.01 5.03
C GLY A 21 -2.39 -2.60 3.99
N TYR A 22 -1.50 -3.52 3.65
CA TYR A 22 -0.59 -3.30 2.54
C TYR A 22 -0.29 -4.62 1.84
N GLY A 23 0.07 -4.51 0.57
CA GLY A 23 0.49 -5.66 -0.21
C GLY A 23 1.55 -5.25 -1.20
N VAL A 24 2.42 -6.18 -1.55
CA VAL A 24 3.42 -5.96 -2.57
C VAL A 24 3.19 -6.98 -3.67
N LEU A 25 3.01 -6.48 -4.88
CA LEU A 25 2.80 -7.29 -6.07
C LEU A 25 3.99 -7.17 -7.00
N LYS A 26 4.35 -8.30 -7.59
CA LYS A 26 5.30 -8.31 -8.70
C LYS A 26 4.51 -8.65 -9.95
N VAL A 27 4.52 -7.74 -10.92
CA VAL A 27 3.84 -7.95 -12.19
C VAL A 27 4.89 -8.24 -13.25
N THR A 28 4.84 -9.43 -13.81
CA THR A 28 5.73 -9.85 -14.89
C THR A 28 4.91 -9.91 -16.15
N GLY A 29 5.09 -8.92 -17.04
CA GLY A 29 4.22 -8.79 -18.21
C GLY A 29 2.80 -8.43 -17.73
N THR A 30 1.88 -9.40 -17.87
CA THR A 30 0.50 -9.22 -17.40
C THR A 30 0.17 -10.14 -16.22
N ARG A 31 1.17 -10.79 -15.64
CA ARG A 31 0.98 -11.76 -14.56
C ARG A 31 1.29 -11.16 -13.21
N PRO A 32 0.30 -10.94 -12.34
CA PRO A 32 0.54 -10.48 -10.98
C PRO A 32 0.89 -11.64 -10.06
N GLN A 33 1.79 -11.39 -9.14
CA GLN A 33 2.16 -12.33 -8.10
C GLN A 33 2.27 -11.60 -6.78
N VAL A 34 1.60 -12.12 -5.75
CA VAL A 34 1.69 -11.53 -4.42
C VAL A 34 3.03 -11.88 -3.80
N MET A 35 3.82 -10.88 -3.46
CA MET A 35 5.09 -11.08 -2.78
C MET A 35 4.93 -11.07 -1.28
N THR A 36 4.10 -10.18 -0.77
CA THR A 36 3.79 -10.12 0.65
C THR A 36 2.47 -9.42 0.88
N LEU A 37 1.82 -9.76 1.97
CA LEU A 37 0.65 -9.07 2.49
C LEU A 37 0.88 -8.82 3.97
N GLY A 38 0.40 -7.69 4.46
CA GLY A 38 0.56 -7.40 5.87
C GLY A 38 -0.41 -6.34 6.34
N VAL A 39 -0.36 -6.13 7.64
CA VAL A 39 -1.15 -5.07 8.26
C VAL A 39 -0.24 -4.26 9.19
N ILE A 40 -0.59 -2.99 9.32
CA ILE A 40 0.02 -2.10 10.30
C ILE A 40 -1.07 -1.83 11.33
N ASP A 41 -0.85 -2.32 12.53
CA ASP A 41 -1.83 -2.21 13.61
C ASP A 41 -1.58 -0.91 14.37
N LEU A 42 -2.55 -0.01 14.31
CA LEU A 42 -2.45 1.31 14.93
C LEU A 42 -3.30 1.43 16.18
N ARG A 43 -3.94 0.33 16.61
CA ARG A 43 -4.89 0.37 17.72
C ARG A 43 -4.26 0.76 19.05
N LYS A 44 -2.97 0.48 19.21
CA LYS A 44 -2.25 0.81 20.45
C LYS A 44 -1.63 2.21 20.43
N CYS A 45 -1.72 2.90 19.31
CA CYS A 45 -1.20 4.24 19.19
C CYS A 45 -2.30 5.22 19.59
N SER A 46 -2.14 5.84 20.75
CA SER A 46 -3.15 6.76 21.30
C SER A 46 -3.01 8.18 20.76
N ASP A 47 -1.88 8.50 20.19
CA ASP A 47 -1.50 9.84 19.75
C ASP A 47 -1.39 9.85 18.22
N PRO A 48 -2.01 10.80 17.53
CA PRO A 48 -1.89 10.88 16.06
C PRO A 48 -0.45 10.99 15.59
N TYR A 49 0.40 11.65 16.33
CA TYR A 49 1.82 11.75 15.99
C TYR A 49 2.49 10.36 16.01
N LEU A 50 2.19 9.58 17.05
CA LEU A 50 2.74 8.22 17.15
C LEU A 50 2.19 7.31 16.08
N LYS A 51 0.92 7.48 15.70
CA LYS A 51 0.35 6.73 14.58
C LYS A 51 1.11 7.01 13.30
N LEU A 52 1.34 8.29 13.01
CA LEU A 52 2.03 8.68 11.79
C LEU A 52 3.46 8.17 11.77
N LYS A 53 4.14 8.25 12.91
CA LYS A 53 5.50 7.72 13.03
C LYS A 53 5.54 6.23 12.76
N HIS A 54 4.60 5.48 13.34
CA HIS A 54 4.53 4.03 13.15
C HIS A 54 4.28 3.65 11.69
N ILE A 55 3.33 4.36 11.05
CA ILE A 55 3.06 4.17 9.63
C ILE A 55 4.32 4.42 8.81
N TYR A 56 4.98 5.54 9.06
CA TYR A 56 6.19 5.91 8.32
C TYR A 56 7.26 4.83 8.44
N GLU A 57 7.53 4.38 9.64
CA GLU A 57 8.58 3.39 9.88
C GLU A 57 8.25 2.06 9.20
N ARG A 58 7.00 1.61 9.30
CA ARG A 58 6.59 0.36 8.70
C ARG A 58 6.61 0.43 7.17
N VAL A 59 6.08 1.50 6.59
CA VAL A 59 6.08 1.68 5.14
C VAL A 59 7.50 1.81 4.62
N GLN A 60 8.34 2.55 5.33
CA GLN A 60 9.75 2.69 4.95
C GLN A 60 10.45 1.33 4.93
N GLY A 61 10.15 0.46 5.90
CA GLY A 61 10.70 -0.89 5.93
C GLY A 61 10.30 -1.70 4.72
N VAL A 62 9.03 -1.62 4.33
CA VAL A 62 8.52 -2.33 3.15
C VAL A 62 9.20 -1.80 1.89
N ILE A 63 9.30 -0.50 1.75
CA ILE A 63 9.94 0.12 0.59
C ILE A 63 11.40 -0.32 0.49
N THR A 64 12.11 -0.31 1.59
CA THR A 64 13.52 -0.72 1.62
C THR A 64 13.69 -2.19 1.27
N SER A 65 12.76 -3.03 1.72
CA SER A 65 12.85 -4.48 1.51
C SER A 65 12.50 -4.89 0.08
N PHE A 66 11.51 -4.24 -0.53
CA PHE A 66 10.97 -4.68 -1.81
C PHE A 66 11.29 -3.76 -2.98
N LEU A 67 11.72 -2.54 -2.71
CA LEU A 67 12.08 -1.55 -3.73
C LEU A 67 11.01 -1.41 -4.81
N PRO A 68 9.79 -1.02 -4.42
CA PRO A 68 8.69 -0.92 -5.37
C PRO A 68 8.92 0.19 -6.39
N ASP A 69 8.41 -0.05 -7.59
CA ASP A 69 8.46 0.92 -8.68
C ASP A 69 7.30 1.89 -8.63
N GLU A 70 6.17 1.44 -8.08
CA GLU A 70 4.96 2.24 -8.02
C GLU A 70 4.27 2.07 -6.68
N LEU A 71 3.53 3.10 -6.30
CA LEU A 71 2.69 3.10 -5.12
C LEU A 71 1.24 3.28 -5.55
N ALA A 72 0.37 2.39 -5.09
CA ALA A 72 -1.06 2.49 -5.30
C ALA A 72 -1.73 2.63 -3.93
N ILE A 73 -2.43 3.74 -3.74
CA ILE A 73 -3.16 3.98 -2.50
C ILE A 73 -4.64 3.99 -2.83
N GLU A 74 -5.37 3.08 -2.20
CA GLU A 74 -6.81 3.07 -2.31
C GLU A 74 -7.40 3.98 -1.24
N ALA A 75 -8.39 4.74 -1.64
CA ALA A 75 -9.06 5.64 -0.71
C ALA A 75 -10.56 5.40 -0.78
N PRO A 76 -11.03 4.22 -0.34
CA PRO A 76 -12.44 3.84 -0.48
C PRO A 76 -13.36 4.79 0.26
N PHE A 77 -12.95 5.25 1.42
CA PHE A 77 -13.73 6.21 2.20
C PHE A 77 -13.89 7.51 1.44
N PHE A 78 -12.82 7.99 0.84
CA PHE A 78 -12.83 9.22 0.07
C PHE A 78 -13.73 9.09 -1.15
N GLY A 79 -13.66 7.95 -1.83
CA GLY A 79 -14.50 7.68 -2.98
C GLY A 79 -15.97 7.67 -2.64
N LYS A 80 -16.34 7.08 -1.52
CA LYS A 80 -17.72 7.06 -1.05
C LYS A 80 -18.23 8.46 -0.75
N ASN A 81 -17.41 9.27 -0.10
CA ASN A 81 -17.78 10.63 0.22
C ASN A 81 -17.97 11.48 -1.03
N VAL A 82 -17.09 11.32 -2.00
CA VAL A 82 -17.20 12.03 -3.27
C VAL A 82 -18.51 11.66 -3.97
N GLN A 83 -18.85 10.38 -4.00
CA GLN A 83 -20.09 9.93 -4.60
C GLN A 83 -21.31 10.49 -3.87
N SER A 84 -21.28 10.54 -2.57
CA SER A 84 -22.36 11.12 -1.78
C SER A 84 -22.51 12.60 -2.04
N MET A 85 -21.40 13.29 -2.21
CA MET A 85 -21.43 14.73 -2.47
C MET A 85 -21.91 15.07 -3.87
N LEU A 86 -21.70 14.17 -4.82
CA LEU A 86 -22.10 14.39 -6.20
C LEU A 86 -23.59 14.10 -6.44
N LYS A 87 -24.26 13.50 -5.50
CA LYS A 87 -25.70 13.27 -5.58
C LYS A 87 -26.45 14.45 -5.00
#